data_f1efadf86df27640ee8f85e2514df52e
#
_entry.id   f1efadf86df27640ee8f85e2514df52e
#
_cell.length_a   1.000
_cell.length_b   1.000
_cell.length_c   1.000
_cell.angle_alpha   90.00
_cell.angle_beta   90.00
_cell.angle_gamma   90.00
#
_symmetry.space_group_name_H-M   'P 1'
#
loop_
_entity.id
_entity.type
_entity.pdbx_description
1 polymer ?
#
loop_
_entity_poly.entity_id
_entity_poly.type
_entity_poly.pdbx_seq_one_letter_code
_entity_poly.pdbx_strand_id
1 'polypeptide(L)'
;MNFNVISLIAECNYTTSRSSGAGGQHVNKVETRVTISFDIAKSEVFTEEQKVLLLKKLRTNKSGIISISSQRYKSQLKNKEDVKGKLVALIEKALVVEKKRKKTKISKEAKLKRLKEKRMHSELKKSRVKPHKNIE
;
A
#
# COMPACT_ATOMS: atom_id res chain seq x y z
N MET A 1 -6.37 18.31 -3.28
CA MET A 1 -7.30 17.15 -3.42
C MET A 1 -7.95 17.27 -4.79
N ASN A 2 -7.96 16.22 -5.60
CA ASN A 2 -8.49 16.27 -6.98
C ASN A 2 -9.95 15.79 -7.06
N PHE A 3 -10.67 15.75 -5.95
CA PHE A 3 -12.08 15.35 -5.89
C PHE A 3 -12.80 15.99 -4.69
N ASN A 4 -14.13 16.08 -4.78
CA ASN A 4 -14.97 16.64 -3.71
C ASN A 4 -15.29 15.54 -2.67
N VAL A 5 -14.76 15.70 -1.46
CA VAL A 5 -14.97 14.77 -0.35
C VAL A 5 -16.45 14.72 0.10
N ILE A 6 -17.17 15.82 0.05
CA ILE A 6 -18.59 15.87 0.47
C ILE A 6 -19.43 15.04 -0.49
N SER A 7 -19.22 15.22 -1.82
CA SER A 7 -19.92 14.46 -2.84
C SER A 7 -19.59 12.95 -2.75
N LEU A 8 -18.31 12.61 -2.52
CA LEU A 8 -17.89 11.24 -2.30
C LEU A 8 -18.64 10.58 -1.13
N ILE A 9 -18.74 11.28 0.01
CA ILE A 9 -19.41 10.76 1.20
C ILE A 9 -20.92 10.63 0.99
N ALA A 10 -21.52 11.49 0.16
CA ALA A 10 -22.93 11.43 -0.19
C ALA A 10 -23.29 10.19 -1.02
N GLU A 11 -22.38 9.71 -1.88
CA GLU A 11 -22.56 8.49 -2.69
C GLU A 11 -22.36 7.20 -1.89
N CYS A 12 -21.92 7.26 -0.63
CA CYS A 12 -21.60 6.10 0.16
C CYS A 12 -22.82 5.52 0.89
N ASN A 13 -22.91 4.21 0.93
CA ASN A 13 -23.89 3.47 1.74
C ASN A 13 -23.26 3.05 3.07
N TYR A 14 -24.04 3.16 4.16
CA TYR A 14 -23.61 2.79 5.50
C TYR A 14 -24.43 1.61 6.01
N THR A 15 -23.76 0.62 6.57
CA THR A 15 -24.39 -0.49 7.31
C THR A 15 -23.79 -0.58 8.69
N THR A 16 -24.64 -0.91 9.68
CA THR A 16 -24.21 -1.11 11.07
C THR A 16 -24.34 -2.56 11.45
N SER A 17 -23.48 -3.02 12.31
CA SER A 17 -23.52 -4.38 12.86
C SER A 17 -22.95 -4.41 14.27
N ARG A 18 -23.19 -5.49 14.99
CA ARG A 18 -22.58 -5.70 16.30
C ARG A 18 -21.07 -5.87 16.13
N SER A 19 -20.31 -5.32 17.07
CA SER A 19 -18.85 -5.51 17.08
C SER A 19 -18.51 -6.94 17.48
N SER A 20 -17.48 -7.51 16.86
CA SER A 20 -16.91 -8.81 17.24
C SER A 20 -15.76 -8.57 18.22
N GLY A 21 -15.82 -9.14 19.41
CA GLY A 21 -14.74 -9.07 20.41
C GLY A 21 -15.15 -9.71 21.74
N ALA A 22 -14.16 -10.05 22.55
CA ALA A 22 -14.36 -10.49 23.94
C ALA A 22 -14.83 -9.29 24.77
N GLY A 23 -16.12 -9.01 24.75
CA GLY A 23 -16.75 -7.92 25.48
C GLY A 23 -17.90 -8.40 26.32
N GLY A 24 -18.17 -7.71 27.44
CA GLY A 24 -19.31 -7.99 28.33
C GLY A 24 -20.67 -7.75 27.66
N GLN A 25 -21.75 -7.83 28.41
CA GLN A 25 -23.15 -7.77 27.93
C GLN A 25 -23.48 -6.59 27.00
N HIS A 26 -22.75 -5.47 27.08
CA HIS A 26 -22.98 -4.28 26.27
C HIS A 26 -22.59 -4.49 24.78
N VAL A 27 -21.53 -5.24 24.48
CA VAL A 27 -21.04 -5.48 23.11
C VAL A 27 -22.05 -6.29 22.29
N ASN A 28 -22.81 -7.17 22.94
CA ASN A 28 -23.79 -8.02 22.28
C ASN A 28 -25.16 -7.32 22.05
N LYS A 29 -25.38 -6.15 22.64
CA LYS A 29 -26.65 -5.42 22.55
C LYS A 29 -26.59 -4.18 21.65
N VAL A 30 -25.41 -3.64 21.35
CA VAL A 30 -25.25 -2.37 20.61
C VAL A 30 -24.51 -2.58 19.30
N GLU A 31 -25.06 -2.03 18.22
CA GLU A 31 -24.47 -2.07 16.88
C GLU A 31 -23.48 -0.90 16.71
N THR A 32 -22.27 -1.07 17.22
CA THR A 32 -21.24 -0.03 17.17
C THR A 32 -20.32 -0.13 15.96
N ARG A 33 -20.23 -1.30 15.32
CA ARG A 33 -19.44 -1.48 14.11
C ARG A 33 -20.15 -0.80 12.94
N VAL A 34 -19.42 0.03 12.22
CA VAL A 34 -19.90 0.72 11.01
C VAL A 34 -19.10 0.25 9.81
N THR A 35 -19.78 -0.09 8.74
CA THR A 35 -19.19 -0.42 7.44
C THR A 35 -19.68 0.60 6.43
N ILE A 36 -18.75 1.21 5.69
CA ILE A 36 -19.03 2.08 4.54
C ILE A 36 -18.80 1.28 3.25
N SER A 37 -19.71 1.39 2.31
CA SER A 37 -19.61 0.77 0.98
C SER A 37 -19.71 1.86 -0.08
N PHE A 38 -18.78 1.86 -1.02
CA PHE A 38 -18.68 2.83 -2.10
C PHE A 38 -18.51 2.12 -3.45
N ASP A 39 -19.37 2.47 -4.41
CA ASP A 39 -19.35 1.90 -5.78
C ASP A 39 -18.55 2.83 -6.70
N ILE A 40 -17.34 2.40 -7.08
CA ILE A 40 -16.46 3.19 -7.95
C ILE A 40 -17.04 3.33 -9.35
N ALA A 41 -17.65 2.26 -9.87
CA ALA A 41 -18.14 2.24 -11.25
C ALA A 41 -19.29 3.22 -11.48
N LYS A 42 -20.18 3.35 -10.48
CA LYS A 42 -21.36 4.23 -10.54
C LYS A 42 -21.11 5.67 -10.08
N SER A 43 -19.94 5.95 -9.50
CA SER A 43 -19.64 7.26 -8.95
C SER A 43 -19.60 8.34 -10.03
N GLU A 44 -20.18 9.48 -9.73
CA GLU A 44 -20.12 10.70 -10.56
C GLU A 44 -18.98 11.64 -10.14
N VAL A 45 -18.33 11.35 -9.00
CA VAL A 45 -17.25 12.18 -8.43
C VAL A 45 -15.93 12.03 -9.20
N PHE A 46 -15.73 10.88 -9.84
CA PHE A 46 -14.46 10.54 -10.51
C PHE A 46 -14.59 10.49 -12.03
N THR A 47 -13.55 10.95 -12.72
CA THR A 47 -13.42 10.77 -14.17
C THR A 47 -13.19 9.29 -14.52
N GLU A 48 -13.49 8.89 -15.76
CA GLU A 48 -13.30 7.51 -16.21
C GLU A 48 -11.85 7.01 -16.03
N GLU A 49 -10.87 7.87 -16.29
CA GLU A 49 -9.45 7.55 -16.05
C GLU A 49 -9.15 7.28 -14.57
N GLN A 50 -9.73 8.09 -13.67
CA GLN A 50 -9.61 7.90 -12.23
C GLN A 50 -10.29 6.61 -11.77
N LYS A 51 -11.48 6.30 -12.29
CA LYS A 51 -12.18 5.03 -11.98
C LYS A 51 -11.35 3.82 -12.37
N VAL A 52 -10.77 3.81 -13.58
CA VAL A 52 -9.88 2.72 -14.02
C VAL A 52 -8.66 2.59 -13.08
N LEU A 53 -8.06 3.71 -12.68
CA LEU A 53 -6.93 3.72 -11.76
C LEU A 53 -7.32 3.17 -10.37
N LEU A 54 -8.46 3.60 -9.83
CA LEU A 54 -8.98 3.15 -8.55
C LEU A 54 -9.28 1.65 -8.57
N LEU A 55 -9.98 1.16 -9.59
CA LEU A 55 -10.29 -0.27 -9.76
C LEU A 55 -9.03 -1.14 -9.88
N LYS A 56 -7.97 -0.61 -10.50
CA LYS A 56 -6.69 -1.31 -10.62
C LYS A 56 -5.91 -1.38 -9.31
N LYS A 57 -5.95 -0.31 -8.50
CA LYS A 57 -5.12 -0.20 -7.29
C LYS A 57 -5.82 -0.66 -6.01
N LEU A 58 -7.13 -0.58 -5.97
CA LEU A 58 -7.91 -0.90 -4.78
C LEU A 58 -8.48 -2.31 -4.83
N ARG A 59 -8.59 -2.93 -3.66
CA ARG A 59 -9.29 -4.20 -3.52
C ARG A 59 -10.79 -3.95 -3.55
N THR A 60 -11.41 -4.26 -4.67
CA THR A 60 -12.86 -4.20 -4.85
C THR A 60 -13.44 -5.61 -4.91
N ASN A 61 -14.74 -5.73 -4.68
CA ASN A 61 -15.49 -6.95 -5.02
C ASN A 61 -15.65 -7.07 -6.56
N LYS A 62 -16.29 -8.13 -7.03
CA LYS A 62 -16.57 -8.36 -8.47
C LYS A 62 -17.38 -7.24 -9.13
N SER A 63 -18.14 -6.48 -8.35
CA SER A 63 -18.99 -5.38 -8.82
C SER A 63 -18.28 -4.00 -8.74
N GLY A 64 -16.99 -3.94 -8.38
CA GLY A 64 -16.27 -2.66 -8.25
C GLY A 64 -16.57 -1.88 -6.96
N ILE A 65 -17.19 -2.52 -5.96
CA ILE A 65 -17.53 -1.88 -4.69
C ILE A 65 -16.41 -2.09 -3.69
N ILE A 66 -16.02 -1.00 -3.00
CA ILE A 66 -15.13 -1.02 -1.84
C ILE A 66 -15.97 -1.05 -0.57
N SER A 67 -15.57 -1.88 0.40
CA SER A 67 -16.17 -1.92 1.73
C SER A 67 -15.09 -1.78 2.79
N ILE A 68 -15.27 -0.79 3.68
CA ILE A 68 -14.35 -0.51 4.79
C ILE A 68 -15.16 -0.50 6.08
N SER A 69 -14.66 -1.17 7.12
CA SER A 69 -15.33 -1.21 8.41
C SER A 69 -14.48 -0.62 9.54
N SER A 70 -15.15 -0.08 10.56
CA SER A 70 -14.54 0.32 11.82
C SER A 70 -15.34 -0.15 13.01
N GLN A 71 -14.63 -0.66 14.02
CA GLN A 71 -15.16 -1.01 15.36
C GLN A 71 -14.19 -0.52 16.45
N ARG A 72 -13.38 0.51 16.14
CA ARG A 72 -12.32 0.99 17.03
C ARG A 72 -12.87 1.65 18.30
N TYR A 73 -13.98 2.34 18.17
CA TYR A 73 -14.60 3.10 19.27
C TYR A 73 -15.87 2.43 19.74
N LYS A 74 -16.22 2.67 21.03
CA LYS A 74 -17.51 2.23 21.62
C LYS A 74 -18.70 3.04 21.08
N SER A 75 -18.46 4.18 20.43
CA SER A 75 -19.48 5.06 19.85
C SER A 75 -19.61 4.80 18.35
N GLN A 76 -20.83 4.51 17.90
CA GLN A 76 -21.17 4.36 16.47
C GLN A 76 -20.82 5.61 15.67
N LEU A 77 -21.08 6.82 16.22
CA LEU A 77 -20.78 8.09 15.55
C LEU A 77 -19.27 8.22 15.28
N LYS A 78 -18.42 7.94 16.28
CA LYS A 78 -16.96 7.98 16.12
C LYS A 78 -16.46 6.93 15.12
N ASN A 79 -17.07 5.75 15.08
CA ASN A 79 -16.74 4.74 14.07
C ASN A 79 -17.16 5.18 12.67
N LYS A 80 -18.29 5.91 12.53
CA LYS A 80 -18.73 6.49 11.25
C LYS A 80 -17.76 7.55 10.73
N GLU A 81 -17.21 8.38 11.59
CA GLU A 81 -16.19 9.36 11.25
C GLU A 81 -14.87 8.66 10.84
N ASP A 82 -14.47 7.64 11.59
CA ASP A 82 -13.25 6.86 11.32
C ASP A 82 -13.31 6.15 9.95
N VAL A 83 -14.44 5.53 9.58
CA VAL A 83 -14.55 4.88 8.25
C VAL A 83 -14.55 5.90 7.11
N LYS A 84 -15.13 7.09 7.29
CA LYS A 84 -15.05 8.18 6.30
C LYS A 84 -13.60 8.61 6.08
N GLY A 85 -12.86 8.87 7.17
CA GLY A 85 -11.44 9.22 7.09
C GLY A 85 -10.60 8.15 6.40
N LYS A 86 -10.84 6.88 6.73
CA LYS A 86 -10.16 5.74 6.08
C LYS A 86 -10.45 5.65 4.58
N LEU A 87 -11.71 5.85 4.17
CA LEU A 87 -12.09 5.84 2.76
C LEU A 87 -11.39 6.94 1.98
N VAL A 88 -11.43 8.18 2.49
CA VAL A 88 -10.79 9.34 1.87
C VAL A 88 -9.28 9.10 1.72
N ALA A 89 -8.60 8.71 2.78
CA ALA A 89 -7.16 8.43 2.76
C ALA A 89 -6.79 7.29 1.78
N LEU A 90 -7.62 6.26 1.69
CA LEU A 90 -7.43 5.13 0.77
C LEU A 90 -7.53 5.60 -0.68
N ILE A 91 -8.54 6.41 -1.02
CA ILE A 91 -8.76 6.94 -2.36
C ILE A 91 -7.65 7.92 -2.75
N GLU A 92 -7.27 8.83 -1.85
CA GLU A 92 -6.16 9.76 -2.09
C GLU A 92 -4.87 9.02 -2.41
N LYS A 93 -4.53 8.01 -1.62
CA LYS A 93 -3.36 7.17 -1.85
C LYS A 93 -3.42 6.44 -3.19
N ALA A 94 -4.59 5.97 -3.60
CA ALA A 94 -4.78 5.26 -4.85
C ALA A 94 -4.67 6.18 -6.08
N LEU A 95 -5.13 7.43 -5.97
CA LEU A 95 -5.04 8.42 -7.04
C LEU A 95 -3.62 8.96 -7.26
N VAL A 96 -2.71 8.76 -6.32
CA VAL A 96 -1.31 9.14 -6.52
C VAL A 96 -0.70 8.27 -7.62
N VAL A 97 -0.27 8.91 -8.71
CA VAL A 97 0.48 8.25 -9.79
C VAL A 97 1.92 8.09 -9.37
N GLU A 98 2.36 6.86 -9.19
CA GLU A 98 3.74 6.56 -8.82
C GLU A 98 4.69 6.86 -9.99
N LYS A 99 5.76 7.58 -9.72
CA LYS A 99 6.82 7.81 -10.70
C LYS A 99 7.49 6.48 -11.06
N LYS A 100 7.66 6.23 -12.36
CA LYS A 100 8.37 5.04 -12.85
C LYS A 100 9.77 4.99 -12.25
N ARG A 101 10.08 3.90 -11.52
CA ARG A 101 11.38 3.70 -10.89
C ARG A 101 12.47 3.61 -11.95
N LYS A 102 13.42 4.54 -11.91
CA LYS A 102 14.60 4.51 -12.77
C LYS A 102 15.60 3.47 -12.24
N LYS A 103 16.21 2.68 -13.11
CA LYS A 103 17.28 1.74 -12.75
C LYS A 103 18.47 2.53 -12.17
N THR A 104 18.91 2.16 -10.98
CA THR A 104 20.12 2.74 -10.38
C THR A 104 21.36 2.15 -11.03
N LYS A 105 22.32 3.01 -11.39
CA LYS A 105 23.65 2.58 -11.86
C LYS A 105 24.55 2.34 -10.65
N ILE A 106 25.49 1.41 -10.79
CA ILE A 106 26.50 1.13 -9.77
C ILE A 106 27.37 2.40 -9.59
N SER A 107 27.59 2.83 -8.35
CA SER A 107 28.43 4.01 -8.08
C SER A 107 29.87 3.81 -8.55
N LYS A 108 30.54 4.91 -8.90
CA LYS A 108 31.97 4.87 -9.30
C LYS A 108 32.85 4.26 -8.20
N GLU A 109 32.59 4.60 -6.95
CA GLU A 109 33.31 4.08 -5.79
C GLU A 109 33.15 2.57 -5.61
N ALA A 110 31.93 2.03 -5.73
CA ALA A 110 31.67 0.60 -5.66
C ALA A 110 32.39 -0.16 -6.79
N LYS A 111 32.46 0.43 -8.00
CA LYS A 111 33.20 -0.13 -9.12
C LYS A 111 34.71 -0.14 -8.86
N LEU A 112 35.27 0.93 -8.33
CA LEU A 112 36.69 1.04 -7.94
C LEU A 112 37.04 0.07 -6.82
N LYS A 113 36.21 -0.02 -5.79
CA LYS A 113 36.38 -0.98 -4.69
C LYS A 113 36.44 -2.41 -5.19
N ARG A 114 35.49 -2.82 -6.04
CA ARG A 114 35.50 -4.14 -6.67
C ARG A 114 36.74 -4.43 -7.49
N LEU A 115 37.23 -3.44 -8.26
CA LEU A 115 38.46 -3.57 -9.05
C LEU A 115 39.70 -3.74 -8.16
N LYS A 116 39.78 -2.96 -7.05
CA LYS A 116 40.87 -3.07 -6.08
C LYS A 116 40.88 -4.44 -5.40
N GLU A 117 39.72 -4.92 -4.96
CA GLU A 117 39.58 -6.26 -4.38
C GLU A 117 39.99 -7.36 -5.37
N LYS A 118 39.57 -7.27 -6.63
CA LYS A 118 40.00 -8.21 -7.66
C LYS A 118 41.49 -8.24 -7.88
N ARG A 119 42.16 -7.07 -7.88
CA ARG A 119 43.63 -6.98 -8.02
C ARG A 119 44.32 -7.65 -6.85
N MET A 120 43.91 -7.32 -5.61
CA MET A 120 44.47 -7.96 -4.40
C MET A 120 44.33 -9.48 -4.43
N HIS A 121 43.14 -9.99 -4.78
CA HIS A 121 42.95 -11.44 -4.89
C HIS A 121 43.80 -12.07 -6.01
N SER A 122 44.02 -11.36 -7.12
CA SER A 122 44.89 -11.84 -8.19
C SER A 122 46.36 -11.93 -7.74
N GLU A 123 46.85 -10.92 -7.03
CA GLU A 123 48.20 -10.89 -6.49
C GLU A 123 48.41 -12.01 -5.47
N LEU A 124 47.44 -12.22 -4.56
CA LEU A 124 47.46 -13.33 -3.60
C LEU A 124 47.46 -14.71 -4.30
N LYS A 125 46.75 -14.85 -5.44
CA LYS A 125 46.78 -16.10 -6.20
C LYS A 125 48.14 -16.30 -6.89
N LYS A 126 48.72 -15.24 -7.45
CA LYS A 126 50.07 -15.30 -8.07
C LYS A 126 51.15 -15.67 -7.06
N SER A 127 51.09 -15.14 -5.83
CA SER A 127 52.07 -15.47 -4.78
C SER A 127 52.00 -16.93 -4.30
N ARG A 128 50.84 -17.59 -4.51
CA ARG A 128 50.66 -19.02 -4.14
C ARG A 128 51.16 -20.02 -5.20
N VAL A 129 51.41 -19.56 -6.42
CA VAL A 129 51.98 -20.41 -7.47
C VAL A 129 53.42 -20.68 -7.13
N LYS A 130 53.78 -21.97 -6.84
CA LYS A 130 55.16 -22.36 -6.63
C LYS A 130 55.97 -22.06 -7.89
N PRO A 131 57.21 -21.50 -7.75
CA PRO A 131 58.10 -21.31 -8.89
C PRO A 131 58.35 -22.68 -9.55
N HIS A 132 58.15 -22.71 -10.88
CA HIS A 132 58.46 -23.91 -11.64
C HIS A 132 59.95 -24.19 -11.47
N LYS A 133 60.30 -25.33 -10.83
CA LYS A 133 61.70 -25.79 -10.84
C LYS A 133 62.04 -26.15 -12.30
N ASN A 134 62.88 -25.34 -12.94
CA ASN A 134 63.58 -25.76 -14.14
C ASN A 134 64.46 -26.94 -13.74
N ILE A 135 64.09 -28.13 -14.19
CA ILE A 135 64.93 -29.30 -14.10
C ILE A 135 65.81 -29.24 -15.37
N GLU A 136 67.10 -28.90 -15.17
CA GLU A 136 68.14 -29.15 -16.16
C GLU A 136 68.41 -30.63 -16.25
#